data_e1b7c97d05179abdec6ef7b57d349890
#
_entry.id   e1b7c97d05179abdec6ef7b57d349890
#
_cell.length_a   1.000
_cell.length_b   1.000
_cell.length_c   1.000
_cell.angle_alpha   90.00
_cell.angle_beta   90.00
_cell.angle_gamma   90.00
#
_symmetry.space_group_name_H-M   'P 1'
#
loop_
_entity.id
_entity.type
_entity.pdbx_description
1 polymer ?
#
loop_
_entity_poly.entity_id
_entity_poly.type
_entity_poly.pdbx_seq_one_letter_code
_entity_poly.pdbx_strand_id
1 'polypeptide(L)'
;MAVYADRESRVFTLQTKNTTYQMKADDKGVFLHTYYGEKTDNSDKSYLIRCADRGFSGNPHEVGTFDRSYSLDMLPQEYSCFGTGDYRISALRVRQADGSRAAELRYAGCETRKGKYAIPGLPAAYGTQEEADTLEVILEDEACGLEVRLLYGVFEKKDVITRAVRITNRSEKPVVLEKAASLCLDWQQGEFDWLTFYGRHAMERNVQRAGIAHGVQSVGSVRGASSHHYNPFAVLCEKGTDETKGLCYGFSFMYSGEFLIEAEKDQADQTRLVCGIHPDDFDWTLNPGESFDTPEVLMSCSAEGFGGMSRNLHDLIRENVCRGEWKHKRRPILINNWEGTYFDFTGDKLVSIAAEAAKLGVELFVMDDGWFGKRDSDNSGLGDWYPNEEKLGCTLKELGERIEALGMKFGIWFEPECISEDSDLYRAHPDWAVQIPGRKPNLSRNQLILDFSREDVQEYIIERLSAVLDSAPISYVKWDFNRSICDKF
;
A
#
# COMPACT_ATOMS: atom_id res chain seq x y z
N MET A 1 21.17 13.79 13.37
CA MET A 1 21.17 12.93 12.16
C MET A 1 20.46 11.67 12.55
N ALA A 2 19.39 11.36 11.87
CA ALA A 2 18.55 10.20 12.20
C ALA A 2 19.12 8.86 11.68
N VAL A 3 20.09 8.92 10.78
CA VAL A 3 20.76 7.74 10.19
C VAL A 3 22.24 7.73 10.59
N TYR A 4 22.67 6.63 11.17
CA TYR A 4 24.05 6.33 11.53
C TYR A 4 24.49 5.08 10.80
N ALA A 5 25.43 5.21 9.88
CA ALA A 5 25.96 4.11 9.07
C ALA A 5 27.45 3.93 9.37
N ASP A 6 27.78 2.97 10.18
CA ASP A 6 29.17 2.54 10.38
C ASP A 6 29.49 1.49 9.31
N ARG A 7 30.26 1.92 8.31
CA ARG A 7 30.63 1.07 7.18
C ARG A 7 31.73 0.06 7.51
N GLU A 8 32.51 0.31 8.55
CA GLU A 8 33.58 -0.58 8.97
C GLU A 8 33.02 -1.79 9.73
N SER A 9 32.20 -1.51 10.75
CA SER A 9 31.53 -2.55 11.54
C SER A 9 30.25 -3.08 10.83
N ARG A 10 29.84 -2.44 9.73
CA ARG A 10 28.60 -2.74 8.96
C ARG A 10 27.35 -2.69 9.82
N VAL A 11 27.30 -1.76 10.79
CA VAL A 11 26.14 -1.52 11.66
C VAL A 11 25.42 -0.27 11.20
N PHE A 12 24.09 -0.38 11.05
CA PHE A 12 23.21 0.69 10.56
C PHE A 12 22.15 0.96 11.60
N THR A 13 22.14 2.17 12.15
CA THR A 13 21.17 2.57 13.17
C THR A 13 20.32 3.72 12.67
N LEU A 14 19.01 3.55 12.71
CA LEU A 14 18.02 4.56 12.44
C LEU A 14 17.41 5.00 13.76
N GLN A 15 17.44 6.31 14.03
CA GLN A 15 16.86 6.85 15.26
C GLN A 15 15.75 7.83 14.97
N THR A 16 14.63 7.64 15.60
CA THR A 16 13.58 8.64 15.68
C THR A 16 13.62 9.34 17.04
N LYS A 17 12.59 10.12 17.35
CA LYS A 17 12.50 10.81 18.64
C LYS A 17 12.52 9.83 19.81
N ASN A 18 11.73 8.74 19.72
CA ASN A 18 11.50 7.81 20.82
C ASN A 18 11.91 6.36 20.48
N THR A 19 12.35 6.07 19.26
CA THR A 19 12.66 4.69 18.85
C THR A 19 14.05 4.55 18.20
N THR A 20 14.58 3.34 18.28
CA THR A 20 15.79 2.90 17.57
C THR A 20 15.45 1.68 16.73
N TYR A 21 15.93 1.68 15.50
CA TYR A 21 15.91 0.55 14.58
C TYR A 21 17.34 0.26 14.15
N GLN A 22 17.80 -0.98 14.29
CA GLN A 22 19.20 -1.31 13.97
C GLN A 22 19.29 -2.61 13.15
N MET A 23 20.23 -2.59 12.22
CA MET A 23 20.56 -3.68 11.32
C MET A 23 22.08 -3.86 11.25
N LYS A 24 22.52 -5.03 10.84
CA LYS A 24 23.93 -5.34 10.66
C LYS A 24 24.16 -6.33 9.51
N ALA A 25 25.19 -6.10 8.70
CA ALA A 25 25.72 -7.16 7.86
C ALA A 25 26.79 -7.94 8.64
N ASP A 26 26.63 -9.26 8.75
CA ASP A 26 27.60 -10.11 9.42
C ASP A 26 28.88 -10.30 8.58
N ASP A 27 29.82 -11.10 9.08
CA ASP A 27 31.10 -11.39 8.42
C ASP A 27 30.95 -12.18 7.11
N LYS A 28 29.80 -12.79 6.89
CA LYS A 28 29.42 -13.51 5.65
C LYS A 28 28.58 -12.67 4.69
N GLY A 29 28.29 -11.43 5.07
CA GLY A 29 27.49 -10.51 4.28
C GLY A 29 25.97 -10.74 4.39
N VAL A 30 25.51 -11.60 5.30
CA VAL A 30 24.08 -11.75 5.55
C VAL A 30 23.56 -10.51 6.28
N PHE A 31 22.47 -9.90 5.78
CA PHE A 31 21.93 -8.67 6.34
C PHE A 31 20.83 -8.98 7.35
N LEU A 32 21.12 -8.68 8.62
CA LEU A 32 20.35 -9.11 9.78
C LEU A 32 19.64 -7.93 10.45
N HIS A 33 18.42 -8.18 10.92
CA HIS A 33 17.72 -7.31 11.85
C HIS A 33 18.25 -7.53 13.26
N THR A 34 18.63 -6.46 13.98
CA THR A 34 19.18 -6.60 15.33
C THR A 34 18.28 -6.02 16.40
N TYR A 35 17.57 -4.94 16.10
CA TYR A 35 16.73 -4.27 17.10
C TYR A 35 15.67 -3.36 16.46
N TYR A 36 14.46 -3.38 16.96
CA TYR A 36 13.43 -2.35 16.77
C TYR A 36 12.64 -2.18 18.06
N GLY A 37 12.65 -0.99 18.65
CA GLY A 37 11.96 -0.72 19.92
C GLY A 37 12.23 0.68 20.46
N GLU A 38 12.08 0.86 21.76
CA GLU A 38 12.35 2.12 22.45
C GLU A 38 13.76 2.63 22.17
N LYS A 39 13.94 3.93 22.27
CA LYS A 39 15.20 4.60 21.94
C LYS A 39 16.36 4.14 22.82
N THR A 40 17.43 3.73 22.18
CA THR A 40 18.71 3.36 22.80
C THR A 40 19.84 4.15 22.16
N ASP A 41 21.08 3.92 22.59
CA ASP A 41 22.27 4.45 21.93
C ASP A 41 22.56 3.74 20.58
N ASN A 42 23.63 4.17 19.90
CA ASN A 42 24.05 3.62 18.61
C ASN A 42 25.02 2.43 18.73
N SER A 43 25.25 1.88 19.94
CA SER A 43 26.12 0.72 20.11
C SER A 43 25.58 -0.48 19.34
N ASP A 44 26.48 -1.34 18.88
CA ASP A 44 26.13 -2.58 18.17
C ASP A 44 25.30 -3.50 19.06
N LYS A 45 24.10 -3.84 18.61
CA LYS A 45 23.14 -4.71 19.32
C LYS A 45 23.12 -6.14 18.80
N SER A 46 24.06 -6.51 17.95
CA SER A 46 24.14 -7.87 17.41
C SER A 46 24.32 -8.94 18.49
N TYR A 47 24.74 -8.57 19.71
CA TYR A 47 24.76 -9.46 20.85
C TYR A 47 23.37 -9.96 21.28
N LEU A 48 22.29 -9.32 20.82
CA LEU A 48 20.92 -9.78 21.05
C LEU A 48 20.51 -10.94 20.14
N ILE A 49 21.28 -11.17 19.06
CA ILE A 49 20.99 -12.27 18.13
C ILE A 49 21.20 -13.60 18.86
N ARG A 50 20.13 -14.38 18.92
CA ARG A 50 20.18 -15.73 19.48
C ARG A 50 20.67 -16.70 18.44
N CYS A 51 21.72 -17.45 18.75
CA CYS A 51 22.13 -18.62 18.00
C CYS A 51 21.44 -19.86 18.58
N ALA A 52 20.76 -20.64 17.77
CA ALA A 52 20.12 -21.86 18.17
C ALA A 52 20.58 -23.01 17.26
N ASP A 53 20.43 -24.25 17.73
CA ASP A 53 20.74 -25.42 16.92
C ASP A 53 19.78 -25.46 15.71
N ARG A 54 20.32 -25.40 14.50
CA ARG A 54 19.57 -25.41 13.24
C ARG A 54 18.92 -26.76 12.90
N GLY A 55 19.13 -27.78 13.71
CA GLY A 55 18.66 -29.12 13.39
C GLY A 55 19.25 -29.64 12.09
N PHE A 56 18.39 -29.92 11.11
CA PHE A 56 18.77 -30.37 9.76
C PHE A 56 18.60 -29.28 8.70
N SER A 57 18.32 -28.04 9.09
CA SER A 57 18.27 -26.91 8.13
C SER A 57 19.62 -26.69 7.48
N GLY A 58 19.61 -26.28 6.22
CA GLY A 58 20.81 -25.94 5.47
C GLY A 58 21.53 -24.73 6.07
N ASN A 59 22.79 -24.55 5.70
CA ASN A 59 23.57 -23.35 5.98
C ASN A 59 24.42 -22.98 4.75
N PRO A 60 24.88 -21.73 4.63
CA PRO A 60 25.77 -21.32 3.56
C PRO A 60 27.04 -22.18 3.53
N HIS A 61 27.53 -22.46 2.31
CA HIS A 61 28.67 -23.35 2.09
C HIS A 61 29.91 -22.95 2.89
N GLU A 62 30.19 -21.67 3.02
CA GLU A 62 31.34 -21.12 3.74
C GLU A 62 31.30 -21.34 5.26
N VAL A 63 30.14 -21.64 5.82
CA VAL A 63 29.99 -21.97 7.26
C VAL A 63 30.45 -23.39 7.56
N GLY A 64 30.36 -24.30 6.58
CA GLY A 64 30.68 -25.72 6.72
C GLY A 64 29.63 -26.49 7.55
N THR A 65 29.85 -27.79 7.69
CA THR A 65 28.86 -28.71 8.28
C THR A 65 28.91 -28.80 9.81
N PHE A 66 29.98 -28.35 10.44
CA PHE A 66 30.21 -28.52 11.88
C PHE A 66 29.57 -27.41 12.72
N ASP A 67 29.38 -26.22 12.19
CA ASP A 67 28.67 -25.16 12.89
C ASP A 67 27.15 -25.40 12.79
N ARG A 68 26.57 -25.79 13.91
CA ARG A 68 25.13 -26.03 14.04
C ARG A 68 24.35 -24.81 14.53
N SER A 69 25.05 -23.73 14.84
CA SER A 69 24.44 -22.51 15.38
C SER A 69 24.18 -21.45 14.31
N TYR A 70 24.62 -21.64 13.07
CA TYR A 70 24.45 -20.72 11.95
C TYR A 70 23.54 -21.32 10.89
N SER A 71 22.39 -20.69 10.64
CA SER A 71 21.48 -20.99 9.53
C SER A 71 20.56 -19.82 9.28
N LEU A 72 20.25 -19.57 8.01
CA LEU A 72 19.28 -18.54 7.62
C LEU A 72 17.87 -18.84 8.15
N ASP A 73 17.56 -20.12 8.44
CA ASP A 73 16.30 -20.54 9.09
C ASP A 73 16.18 -20.07 10.55
N MET A 74 17.30 -19.73 11.19
CA MET A 74 17.36 -19.33 12.60
C MET A 74 17.76 -17.86 12.80
N LEU A 75 18.41 -17.25 11.84
CA LEU A 75 18.89 -15.89 11.92
C LEU A 75 17.78 -14.86 11.61
N PRO A 76 17.74 -13.71 12.31
CA PRO A 76 16.78 -12.66 12.05
C PRO A 76 17.18 -11.88 10.81
N GLN A 77 16.55 -12.16 9.68
CA GLN A 77 16.88 -11.51 8.42
C GLN A 77 16.09 -10.20 8.23
N GLU A 78 16.74 -9.23 7.63
CA GLU A 78 16.13 -7.95 7.26
C GLU A 78 15.36 -8.04 5.92
N TYR A 79 15.75 -8.99 5.05
CA TYR A 79 15.06 -9.28 3.79
C TYR A 79 15.36 -10.70 3.35
N SER A 80 14.40 -11.60 3.51
CA SER A 80 14.56 -13.03 3.26
C SER A 80 14.25 -13.41 1.81
N CYS A 81 14.99 -14.40 1.28
CA CYS A 81 14.79 -14.95 -0.05
C CYS A 81 14.34 -16.40 0.00
N PHE A 82 13.55 -16.80 -0.99
CA PHE A 82 13.16 -18.17 -1.17
C PHE A 82 14.35 -19.04 -1.66
N GLY A 83 14.48 -20.25 -1.13
CA GLY A 83 15.40 -21.26 -1.64
C GLY A 83 16.80 -21.29 -1.00
N THR A 84 17.05 -20.49 0.02
CA THR A 84 18.36 -20.34 0.67
C THR A 84 18.52 -21.14 1.98
N GLY A 85 17.57 -22.04 2.28
CA GLY A 85 17.57 -22.79 3.54
C GLY A 85 16.86 -22.08 4.70
N ASP A 86 16.24 -20.94 4.45
CA ASP A 86 15.20 -20.35 5.30
C ASP A 86 13.84 -20.87 4.81
N TYR A 87 13.10 -21.54 5.67
CA TYR A 87 11.82 -22.17 5.34
C TYR A 87 10.60 -21.36 5.82
N ARG A 88 10.84 -20.24 6.49
CA ARG A 88 9.81 -19.27 6.87
C ARG A 88 9.29 -18.51 5.64
N ILE A 89 8.22 -17.74 5.81
CA ILE A 89 7.71 -16.90 4.72
C ILE A 89 8.82 -16.00 4.15
N SER A 90 9.01 -16.05 2.82
CA SER A 90 10.03 -15.26 2.14
C SER A 90 9.48 -13.88 1.72
N ALA A 91 10.35 -12.87 1.72
CA ALA A 91 10.04 -11.55 1.18
C ALA A 91 10.22 -11.50 -0.34
N LEU A 92 11.17 -12.26 -0.88
CA LEU A 92 11.48 -12.31 -2.31
C LEU A 92 11.35 -13.73 -2.85
N ARG A 93 10.65 -13.87 -3.98
CA ARG A 93 10.67 -15.06 -4.84
C ARG A 93 10.93 -14.63 -6.27
N VAL A 94 11.91 -15.27 -6.89
CA VAL A 94 12.27 -15.00 -8.27
C VAL A 94 12.28 -16.30 -9.06
N ARG A 95 12.04 -16.22 -10.37
CA ARG A 95 12.25 -17.32 -11.30
C ARG A 95 13.20 -16.86 -12.39
N GLN A 96 14.36 -17.50 -12.44
CA GLN A 96 15.40 -17.25 -13.43
C GLN A 96 15.00 -17.83 -14.80
N ALA A 97 15.68 -17.40 -15.86
CA ALA A 97 15.43 -17.88 -17.22
C ALA A 97 15.64 -19.39 -17.42
N ASP A 98 16.44 -20.04 -16.57
CA ASP A 98 16.64 -21.50 -16.56
C ASP A 98 15.63 -22.26 -15.69
N GLY A 99 14.70 -21.53 -15.04
CA GLY A 99 13.67 -22.07 -14.15
C GLY A 99 14.10 -22.22 -12.70
N SER A 100 15.34 -21.90 -12.31
CA SER A 100 15.77 -21.87 -10.91
C SER A 100 15.07 -20.76 -10.14
N ARG A 101 14.87 -20.97 -8.83
CA ARG A 101 14.07 -20.05 -7.98
C ARG A 101 14.78 -19.57 -6.72
N ALA A 102 15.97 -20.05 -6.44
CA ALA A 102 16.74 -19.58 -5.30
C ALA A 102 17.42 -18.24 -5.62
N ALA A 103 17.41 -17.33 -4.65
CA ALA A 103 18.22 -16.12 -4.68
C ALA A 103 18.92 -15.95 -3.33
N GLU A 104 20.21 -15.62 -3.33
CA GLU A 104 21.03 -15.47 -2.14
C GLU A 104 21.64 -14.07 -2.06
N LEU A 105 20.94 -13.16 -1.41
CA LEU A 105 21.36 -11.78 -1.29
C LEU A 105 22.44 -11.58 -0.22
N ARG A 106 23.50 -10.89 -0.57
CA ARG A 106 24.59 -10.48 0.31
C ARG A 106 24.77 -8.97 0.32
N TYR A 107 25.18 -8.43 1.45
CA TYR A 107 25.47 -6.99 1.59
C TYR A 107 26.62 -6.60 0.65
N ALA A 108 26.37 -5.62 -0.22
CA ALA A 108 27.30 -5.05 -1.17
C ALA A 108 27.70 -3.60 -0.83
N GLY A 109 26.80 -2.85 -0.18
CA GLY A 109 27.10 -1.45 0.15
C GLY A 109 25.93 -0.69 0.76
N CYS A 110 26.15 0.59 1.03
CA CYS A 110 25.09 1.49 1.46
C CYS A 110 25.32 2.92 1.01
N GLU A 111 24.21 3.65 0.88
CA GLU A 111 24.19 5.08 0.61
C GLU A 111 23.33 5.79 1.66
N THR A 112 23.72 7.00 2.03
CA THR A 112 22.96 7.86 2.95
C THR A 112 22.78 9.24 2.34
N ARG A 113 21.61 9.84 2.49
CA ARG A 113 21.37 11.21 2.03
C ARG A 113 20.33 11.92 2.88
N LYS A 114 20.33 13.24 2.83
CA LYS A 114 19.28 14.08 3.39
C LYS A 114 18.05 14.08 2.49
N GLY A 115 16.86 14.19 3.10
CA GLY A 115 15.58 14.11 2.42
C GLY A 115 15.08 12.67 2.25
N LYS A 116 13.82 12.57 1.88
CA LYS A 116 13.14 11.28 1.65
C LYS A 116 13.44 10.75 0.23
N TYR A 117 13.66 9.46 0.08
CA TYR A 117 13.68 8.82 -1.23
C TYR A 117 12.33 8.94 -1.95
N ALA A 118 12.34 8.89 -3.27
CA ALA A 118 11.14 8.89 -4.10
C ALA A 118 10.88 7.49 -4.67
N ILE A 119 9.60 7.18 -4.84
CA ILE A 119 9.13 5.98 -5.56
C ILE A 119 8.28 6.48 -6.75
N PRO A 120 8.84 6.48 -7.97
CA PRO A 120 8.11 6.97 -9.14
C PRO A 120 6.83 6.15 -9.40
N GLY A 121 5.73 6.84 -9.69
CA GLY A 121 4.47 6.22 -10.08
C GLY A 121 3.65 5.57 -8.94
N LEU A 122 4.13 5.57 -7.71
CA LEU A 122 3.44 5.00 -6.55
C LEU A 122 3.18 6.04 -5.46
N PRO A 123 2.11 5.85 -4.65
CA PRO A 123 1.91 6.63 -3.44
C PRO A 123 3.08 6.43 -2.47
N ALA A 124 3.63 7.54 -1.97
CA ALA A 124 4.70 7.50 -0.99
C ALA A 124 4.70 8.77 -0.13
N ALA A 125 5.25 8.67 1.08
CA ALA A 125 5.55 9.84 1.89
C ALA A 125 6.64 10.67 1.22
N TYR A 126 6.55 11.99 1.33
CA TYR A 126 7.57 12.93 0.88
C TYR A 126 8.14 13.71 2.06
N GLY A 127 9.38 14.16 1.94
CA GLY A 127 10.02 14.96 2.99
C GLY A 127 11.23 15.70 2.45
N THR A 128 11.41 16.92 2.96
CA THR A 128 12.57 17.77 2.67
C THR A 128 13.84 17.28 3.38
N GLN A 129 14.94 17.94 3.13
CA GLN A 129 16.23 17.63 3.80
C GLN A 129 16.22 17.90 5.31
N GLU A 130 15.30 18.74 5.78
CA GLU A 130 15.12 19.04 7.21
C GLU A 130 14.14 18.09 7.91
N GLU A 131 13.31 17.37 7.14
CA GLU A 131 12.23 16.52 7.67
C GLU A 131 12.61 15.06 7.75
N ALA A 132 13.44 14.57 6.82
CA ALA A 132 13.81 13.18 6.74
C ALA A 132 15.26 12.94 6.34
N ASP A 133 15.79 11.79 6.74
CA ASP A 133 17.02 11.21 6.23
C ASP A 133 16.73 9.91 5.49
N THR A 134 17.50 9.56 4.47
CA THR A 134 17.40 8.29 3.75
C THR A 134 18.64 7.44 3.96
N LEU A 135 18.43 6.15 4.25
CA LEU A 135 19.41 5.08 4.10
C LEU A 135 18.97 4.17 2.95
N GLU A 136 19.89 3.84 2.07
CA GLU A 136 19.75 2.75 1.09
C GLU A 136 20.79 1.69 1.40
N VAL A 137 20.36 0.45 1.58
CA VAL A 137 21.25 -0.70 1.73
C VAL A 137 21.20 -1.50 0.45
N ILE A 138 22.36 -1.80 -0.10
CA ILE A 138 22.53 -2.52 -1.35
C ILE A 138 22.87 -3.96 -1.04
N LEU A 139 22.02 -4.87 -1.51
CA LEU A 139 22.22 -6.31 -1.45
C LEU A 139 22.35 -6.84 -2.88
N GLU A 140 23.22 -7.83 -3.10
CA GLU A 140 23.46 -8.41 -4.41
C GLU A 140 23.46 -9.94 -4.35
N ASP A 141 22.98 -10.55 -5.41
CA ASP A 141 23.18 -11.95 -5.74
C ASP A 141 23.95 -12.00 -7.07
N GLU A 142 25.27 -12.25 -6.98
CA GLU A 142 26.14 -12.27 -8.16
C GLU A 142 25.78 -13.43 -9.12
N ALA A 143 25.33 -14.58 -8.59
CA ALA A 143 25.00 -15.74 -9.40
C ALA A 143 23.73 -15.54 -10.22
N CYS A 144 22.74 -14.86 -9.63
CA CYS A 144 21.49 -14.54 -10.29
C CYS A 144 21.53 -13.20 -11.03
N GLY A 145 22.54 -12.36 -10.79
CA GLY A 145 22.61 -11.02 -11.32
C GLY A 145 21.49 -10.12 -10.81
N LEU A 146 21.14 -10.22 -9.54
CA LEU A 146 20.14 -9.37 -8.90
C LEU A 146 20.76 -8.34 -7.98
N GLU A 147 20.34 -7.09 -8.09
CA GLU A 147 20.58 -6.03 -7.10
C GLU A 147 19.27 -5.71 -6.40
N VAL A 148 19.28 -5.69 -5.06
CA VAL A 148 18.13 -5.32 -4.23
C VAL A 148 18.54 -4.17 -3.33
N ARG A 149 17.86 -3.03 -3.46
CA ARG A 149 18.05 -1.86 -2.61
C ARG A 149 16.93 -1.78 -1.58
N LEU A 150 17.29 -1.86 -0.31
CA LEU A 150 16.38 -1.65 0.80
C LEU A 150 16.36 -0.15 1.14
N LEU A 151 15.21 0.48 0.95
CA LEU A 151 15.04 1.92 1.11
C LEU A 151 14.40 2.24 2.47
N TYR A 152 15.08 3.05 3.28
CA TYR A 152 14.59 3.51 4.57
C TYR A 152 14.49 5.02 4.58
N GLY A 153 13.32 5.57 4.86
CA GLY A 153 13.10 6.99 5.11
C GLY A 153 12.83 7.22 6.60
N VAL A 154 13.64 8.04 7.25
CA VAL A 154 13.56 8.24 8.70
C VAL A 154 13.02 9.63 9.00
N PHE A 155 11.80 9.71 9.51
CA PHE A 155 11.16 10.93 9.98
C PHE A 155 11.36 11.07 11.49
N GLU A 156 12.53 11.57 11.89
CA GLU A 156 12.96 11.62 13.28
C GLU A 156 11.91 12.20 14.22
N LYS A 157 11.33 13.35 13.86
CA LYS A 157 10.38 14.10 14.70
C LYS A 157 8.96 13.48 14.75
N LYS A 158 8.66 12.56 13.83
CA LYS A 158 7.34 11.93 13.69
C LYS A 158 7.30 10.51 14.29
N ASP A 159 8.43 9.96 14.74
CA ASP A 159 8.54 8.56 15.17
C ASP A 159 8.06 7.56 14.10
N VAL A 160 8.38 7.83 12.83
CA VAL A 160 8.03 6.97 11.71
C VAL A 160 9.26 6.67 10.85
N ILE A 161 9.39 5.41 10.48
CA ILE A 161 10.34 4.94 9.47
C ILE A 161 9.52 4.42 8.28
N THR A 162 9.87 4.82 7.07
CA THR A 162 9.25 4.28 5.86
C THR A 162 10.17 3.26 5.23
N ARG A 163 9.57 2.23 4.61
CA ARG A 163 10.28 1.14 3.97
C ARG A 163 9.73 0.86 2.58
N ALA A 164 10.63 0.70 1.61
CA ALA A 164 10.33 0.17 0.27
C ALA A 164 11.56 -0.59 -0.25
N VAL A 165 11.39 -1.30 -1.35
CA VAL A 165 12.45 -2.10 -1.97
C VAL A 165 12.49 -1.80 -3.46
N ARG A 166 13.70 -1.63 -4.01
CA ARG A 166 13.95 -1.62 -5.46
C ARG A 166 14.71 -2.88 -5.85
N ILE A 167 14.19 -3.62 -6.83
CA ILE A 167 14.80 -4.84 -7.35
C ILE A 167 15.21 -4.57 -8.78
N THR A 168 16.49 -4.76 -9.10
CA THR A 168 17.05 -4.51 -10.44
C THR A 168 17.64 -5.80 -11.00
N ASN A 169 17.28 -6.12 -12.24
CA ASN A 169 17.89 -7.21 -12.98
C ASN A 169 19.21 -6.72 -13.60
N ARG A 170 20.34 -7.19 -13.07
CA ARG A 170 21.70 -6.96 -13.57
C ARG A 170 22.20 -8.06 -14.49
N SER A 171 21.43 -9.13 -14.66
CA SER A 171 21.79 -10.24 -15.54
C SER A 171 21.54 -9.92 -17.02
N GLU A 172 22.00 -10.80 -17.91
CA GLU A 172 21.77 -10.66 -19.36
C GLU A 172 20.44 -11.30 -19.82
N LYS A 173 19.67 -11.91 -18.90
CA LYS A 173 18.42 -12.62 -19.21
C LYS A 173 17.26 -12.08 -18.42
N PRO A 174 16.01 -12.20 -18.89
CA PRO A 174 14.85 -11.84 -18.12
C PRO A 174 14.73 -12.66 -16.82
N VAL A 175 14.27 -11.98 -15.75
CA VAL A 175 13.95 -12.58 -14.46
C VAL A 175 12.49 -12.26 -14.15
N VAL A 176 11.75 -13.23 -13.61
CA VAL A 176 10.37 -13.04 -13.18
C VAL A 176 10.33 -12.94 -11.67
N LEU A 177 9.74 -11.86 -11.17
CA LEU A 177 9.41 -11.71 -9.75
C LEU A 177 8.08 -12.40 -9.48
N GLU A 178 8.07 -13.45 -8.65
CA GLU A 178 6.88 -14.18 -8.21
C GLU A 178 6.37 -13.69 -6.84
N LYS A 179 7.20 -12.97 -6.08
CA LYS A 179 6.87 -12.23 -4.85
C LYS A 179 7.91 -11.15 -4.64
N ALA A 180 7.47 -9.94 -4.35
CA ALA A 180 8.31 -8.78 -4.03
C ALA A 180 7.69 -8.01 -2.86
N ALA A 181 8.06 -8.37 -1.63
CA ALA A 181 7.58 -7.69 -0.45
C ALA A 181 8.32 -6.37 -0.23
N SER A 182 7.62 -5.39 0.34
CA SER A 182 8.18 -4.10 0.72
C SER A 182 8.92 -4.15 2.06
N LEU A 183 8.53 -5.09 2.91
CA LEU A 183 9.00 -5.23 4.29
C LEU A 183 9.13 -6.69 4.66
N CYS A 184 10.23 -7.01 5.36
CA CYS A 184 10.43 -8.22 6.15
C CYS A 184 11.08 -7.82 7.45
N LEU A 185 10.56 -8.30 8.58
CA LEU A 185 11.10 -8.07 9.92
C LEU A 185 11.02 -9.33 10.75
N ASP A 186 12.11 -9.63 11.46
CA ASP A 186 12.20 -10.77 12.38
C ASP A 186 12.40 -10.32 13.82
N TRP A 187 11.56 -10.82 14.73
CA TRP A 187 11.76 -10.72 16.17
C TRP A 187 12.11 -12.10 16.72
N GLN A 188 13.32 -12.25 17.25
CA GLN A 188 13.74 -13.49 17.88
C GLN A 188 13.20 -13.66 19.30
N GLN A 189 12.57 -12.63 19.84
CA GLN A 189 12.01 -12.62 21.18
C GLN A 189 10.72 -11.79 21.20
N GLY A 190 9.83 -12.13 22.11
CA GLY A 190 8.57 -11.45 22.32
C GLY A 190 7.37 -12.34 22.02
N GLU A 191 6.32 -12.15 22.79
CA GLU A 191 5.01 -12.73 22.53
C GLU A 191 4.08 -11.59 22.11
N PHE A 192 3.59 -11.67 20.88
CA PHE A 192 2.78 -10.61 20.30
C PHE A 192 1.33 -11.03 20.14
N ASP A 193 0.44 -10.06 20.33
CA ASP A 193 -0.89 -10.08 19.76
C ASP A 193 -0.82 -9.49 18.34
N TRP A 194 -1.60 -10.09 17.44
CA TRP A 194 -1.82 -9.66 16.07
C TRP A 194 -3.16 -8.92 15.98
N LEU A 195 -3.12 -7.66 15.52
CA LEU A 195 -4.30 -6.82 15.42
C LEU A 195 -4.49 -6.39 13.98
N THR A 196 -5.67 -6.71 13.43
CA THR A 196 -6.07 -6.41 12.04
C THR A 196 -7.49 -5.85 12.00
N PHE A 197 -7.86 -5.35 10.82
CA PHE A 197 -9.16 -4.75 10.58
C PHE A 197 -9.89 -5.47 9.46
N TYR A 198 -11.16 -5.80 9.70
CA TYR A 198 -12.01 -6.48 8.75
C TYR A 198 -13.39 -5.81 8.66
N GLY A 199 -14.14 -6.12 7.62
CA GLY A 199 -15.49 -5.59 7.50
C GLY A 199 -16.21 -6.01 6.24
N ARG A 200 -17.32 -5.34 6.02
CA ARG A 200 -18.17 -5.45 4.84
C ARG A 200 -18.93 -4.14 4.68
N HIS A 201 -19.64 -3.97 3.57
CA HIS A 201 -20.50 -2.81 3.35
C HIS A 201 -21.41 -2.56 4.56
N ALA A 202 -21.46 -1.32 5.01
CA ALA A 202 -22.18 -0.83 6.19
C ALA A 202 -21.75 -1.49 7.53
N MET A 203 -20.58 -2.13 7.56
CA MET A 203 -19.98 -2.71 8.77
C MET A 203 -18.46 -2.80 8.60
N GLU A 204 -17.82 -1.66 8.35
CA GLU A 204 -16.40 -1.56 8.06
C GLU A 204 -15.56 -1.45 9.35
N ARG A 205 -14.27 -1.77 9.24
CA ARG A 205 -13.22 -1.54 10.25
C ARG A 205 -13.49 -2.13 11.63
N ASN A 206 -14.04 -3.34 11.67
CA ASN A 206 -14.06 -4.09 12.92
C ASN A 206 -12.64 -4.52 13.29
N VAL A 207 -12.32 -4.41 14.57
CA VAL A 207 -11.00 -4.78 15.08
C VAL A 207 -11.01 -6.26 15.42
N GLN A 208 -10.00 -6.99 14.95
CA GLN A 208 -9.68 -8.34 15.37
C GLN A 208 -8.33 -8.31 16.09
N ARG A 209 -8.28 -8.87 17.31
CA ARG A 209 -7.05 -9.04 18.09
C ARG A 209 -6.94 -10.48 18.58
N ALA A 210 -5.81 -11.13 18.30
CA ALA A 210 -5.53 -12.49 18.74
C ALA A 210 -4.03 -12.67 19.00
N GLY A 211 -3.64 -13.56 19.89
CA GLY A 211 -2.25 -13.96 20.04
C GLY A 211 -1.74 -14.66 18.78
N ILE A 212 -0.48 -14.40 18.39
CA ILE A 212 0.14 -15.11 17.27
C ILE A 212 0.38 -16.57 17.69
N ALA A 213 -0.19 -17.49 16.90
CA ALA A 213 0.02 -18.93 17.04
C ALA A 213 1.13 -19.40 16.08
N HIS A 214 1.68 -20.59 16.32
CA HIS A 214 2.62 -21.22 15.38
C HIS A 214 2.00 -21.39 13.99
N GLY A 215 2.81 -21.14 12.96
CA GLY A 215 2.39 -21.04 11.56
C GLY A 215 2.08 -19.61 11.14
N VAL A 216 1.44 -19.46 9.98
CA VAL A 216 1.21 -18.16 9.35
C VAL A 216 -0.22 -17.67 9.62
N GLN A 217 -0.33 -16.44 10.11
CA GLN A 217 -1.57 -15.67 10.14
C GLN A 217 -1.44 -14.54 9.12
N SER A 218 -2.51 -14.24 8.39
CA SER A 218 -2.45 -13.24 7.34
C SER A 218 -3.71 -12.38 7.27
N VAL A 219 -3.55 -11.19 6.72
CA VAL A 219 -4.62 -10.32 6.24
C VAL A 219 -4.25 -9.80 4.85
N GLY A 220 -5.19 -9.84 3.93
CA GLY A 220 -4.91 -9.46 2.55
C GLY A 220 -6.16 -9.30 1.70
N SER A 221 -5.98 -8.90 0.45
CA SER A 221 -7.03 -8.79 -0.54
C SER A 221 -6.53 -9.23 -1.91
N VAL A 222 -7.33 -10.06 -2.58
CA VAL A 222 -7.19 -10.48 -3.98
C VAL A 222 -8.35 -9.95 -4.85
N ARG A 223 -8.92 -8.82 -4.45
CA ARG A 223 -10.11 -8.22 -5.06
C ARG A 223 -9.81 -7.17 -6.14
N GLY A 224 -8.55 -7.04 -6.53
CA GLY A 224 -8.07 -5.95 -7.39
C GLY A 224 -7.90 -4.61 -6.65
N ALA A 225 -8.33 -4.55 -5.39
CA ALA A 225 -8.19 -3.39 -4.51
C ALA A 225 -8.01 -3.85 -3.08
N SER A 226 -7.44 -2.98 -2.22
CA SER A 226 -7.35 -3.23 -0.78
C SER A 226 -8.71 -3.43 -0.11
N SER A 227 -9.75 -2.78 -0.65
CA SER A 227 -11.16 -2.91 -0.28
C SER A 227 -11.51 -2.61 1.19
N HIS A 228 -12.83 -2.53 1.47
CA HIS A 228 -13.36 -2.35 2.82
C HIS A 228 -13.48 -3.68 3.61
N HIS A 229 -13.19 -4.83 2.96
CA HIS A 229 -13.21 -6.13 3.63
C HIS A 229 -12.02 -6.32 4.55
N TYR A 230 -10.83 -5.87 4.11
CA TYR A 230 -9.60 -5.89 4.88
C TYR A 230 -8.79 -4.63 4.61
N ASN A 231 -8.32 -3.98 5.68
CA ASN A 231 -7.51 -2.78 5.53
C ASN A 231 -6.02 -3.15 5.39
N PRO A 232 -5.24 -2.43 4.57
CA PRO A 232 -3.80 -2.65 4.40
C PRO A 232 -3.02 -2.08 5.61
N PHE A 233 -3.40 -2.51 6.80
CA PHE A 233 -2.85 -2.07 8.08
C PHE A 233 -2.90 -3.19 9.10
N ALA A 234 -1.80 -3.38 9.81
CA ALA A 234 -1.69 -4.37 10.87
C ALA A 234 -0.85 -3.83 12.03
N VAL A 235 -1.06 -4.40 13.22
CA VAL A 235 -0.29 -4.07 14.42
C VAL A 235 0.20 -5.35 15.09
N LEU A 236 1.48 -5.38 15.44
CA LEU A 236 2.02 -6.28 16.44
C LEU A 236 2.09 -5.54 17.77
N CYS A 237 1.62 -6.14 18.85
CA CYS A 237 1.69 -5.50 20.17
C CYS A 237 1.92 -6.52 21.29
N GLU A 238 2.51 -6.07 22.37
CA GLU A 238 2.62 -6.87 23.58
C GLU A 238 1.23 -7.15 24.16
N LYS A 239 1.11 -8.27 24.88
CA LYS A 239 -0.12 -8.60 25.63
C LYS A 239 -0.43 -7.48 26.62
N GLY A 240 -1.69 -7.04 26.66
CA GLY A 240 -2.13 -5.99 27.57
C GLY A 240 -1.89 -4.56 27.07
N THR A 241 -1.33 -4.38 25.87
CA THR A 241 -1.27 -3.04 25.22
C THR A 241 -2.68 -2.51 24.98
N ASP A 242 -2.89 -1.24 25.31
CA ASP A 242 -4.13 -0.50 25.12
C ASP A 242 -3.89 0.86 24.45
N GLU A 243 -4.85 1.76 24.47
CA GLU A 243 -4.74 3.09 23.83
C GLU A 243 -3.66 3.99 24.44
N THR A 244 -3.26 3.75 25.68
CA THR A 244 -2.44 4.65 26.50
C THR A 244 -1.12 4.07 26.96
N LYS A 245 -0.93 2.75 26.87
CA LYS A 245 0.26 2.05 27.36
C LYS A 245 0.55 0.77 26.59
N GLY A 246 1.80 0.31 26.70
CA GLY A 246 2.30 -0.94 26.12
C GLY A 246 2.99 -0.70 24.78
N LEU A 247 3.90 -1.61 24.45
CA LEU A 247 4.69 -1.54 23.23
C LEU A 247 3.87 -2.08 22.03
N CYS A 248 3.84 -1.31 20.95
CA CYS A 248 3.19 -1.72 19.71
C CYS A 248 3.95 -1.22 18.48
N TYR A 249 3.79 -1.96 17.39
CA TYR A 249 4.37 -1.71 16.07
C TYR A 249 3.26 -1.67 15.04
N GLY A 250 3.02 -0.51 14.45
CA GLY A 250 2.03 -0.32 13.38
C GLY A 250 2.68 -0.34 12.00
N PHE A 251 2.03 -1.03 11.07
CA PHE A 251 2.46 -1.19 9.68
C PHE A 251 1.34 -0.76 8.75
N SER A 252 1.51 0.35 8.06
CA SER A 252 0.54 0.87 7.09
C SER A 252 1.11 0.74 5.68
N PHE A 253 0.49 -0.08 4.85
CA PHE A 253 0.90 -0.30 3.47
C PHE A 253 0.26 0.74 2.56
N MET A 254 1.08 1.55 1.90
CA MET A 254 0.67 2.67 1.06
C MET A 254 0.34 2.19 -0.36
N TYR A 255 -0.67 1.35 -0.47
CA TYR A 255 -1.09 0.79 -1.75
C TYR A 255 -2.59 0.52 -1.76
N SER A 256 -3.27 0.86 -2.84
CA SER A 256 -4.71 0.65 -2.99
C SER A 256 -5.06 -0.64 -3.74
N GLY A 257 -4.08 -1.34 -4.28
CA GLY A 257 -4.23 -2.61 -4.98
C GLY A 257 -4.30 -3.82 -4.05
N GLU A 258 -4.00 -4.98 -4.61
CA GLU A 258 -3.95 -6.25 -3.88
C GLU A 258 -2.76 -6.29 -2.93
N PHE A 259 -2.97 -6.71 -1.71
CA PHE A 259 -1.94 -6.71 -0.68
C PHE A 259 -2.01 -7.96 0.19
N LEU A 260 -0.87 -8.28 0.80
CA LEU A 260 -0.76 -9.33 1.81
C LEU A 260 0.16 -8.86 2.95
N ILE A 261 -0.32 -8.99 4.19
CA ILE A 261 0.49 -8.84 5.40
C ILE A 261 0.41 -10.17 6.14
N GLU A 262 1.57 -10.76 6.37
CA GLU A 262 1.71 -12.08 6.99
C GLU A 262 2.53 -11.96 8.27
N ALA A 263 2.10 -12.66 9.33
CA ALA A 263 2.86 -12.83 10.55
C ALA A 263 3.02 -14.34 10.81
N GLU A 264 4.24 -14.82 10.87
CA GLU A 264 4.59 -16.21 11.14
C GLU A 264 5.26 -16.33 12.50
N LYS A 265 4.78 -17.24 13.34
CA LYS A 265 5.52 -17.75 14.49
C LYS A 265 6.14 -19.09 14.11
N ASP A 266 7.48 -19.15 14.09
CA ASP A 266 8.23 -20.32 13.67
C ASP A 266 8.41 -21.36 14.79
N GLN A 267 9.10 -22.45 14.49
CA GLN A 267 9.40 -23.55 15.42
C GLN A 267 10.32 -23.16 16.59
N ALA A 268 11.00 -22.01 16.50
CA ALA A 268 11.89 -21.48 17.52
C ALA A 268 11.27 -20.33 18.32
N ASP A 269 9.94 -20.16 18.23
CA ASP A 269 9.18 -19.07 18.85
C ASP A 269 9.54 -17.66 18.34
N GLN A 270 10.21 -17.55 17.19
CA GLN A 270 10.49 -16.27 16.56
C GLN A 270 9.28 -15.80 15.78
N THR A 271 9.11 -14.48 15.66
CA THR A 271 8.03 -13.88 14.87
C THR A 271 8.61 -13.19 13.66
N ARG A 272 8.15 -13.55 12.45
CA ARG A 272 8.43 -12.85 11.19
C ARG A 272 7.20 -12.13 10.69
N LEU A 273 7.37 -10.88 10.27
CA LEU A 273 6.34 -10.12 9.58
C LEU A 273 6.80 -9.79 8.16
N VAL A 274 5.96 -10.10 7.16
CA VAL A 274 6.19 -9.76 5.76
C VAL A 274 4.99 -8.97 5.24
N CYS A 275 5.24 -7.86 4.53
CA CYS A 275 4.19 -6.99 3.99
C CYS A 275 4.55 -6.56 2.57
N GLY A 276 3.60 -6.69 1.64
CA GLY A 276 3.78 -6.29 0.26
C GLY A 276 2.56 -6.51 -0.63
N ILE A 277 2.78 -6.44 -1.94
CA ILE A 277 1.78 -6.82 -2.95
C ILE A 277 1.45 -8.30 -2.76
N HIS A 278 0.16 -8.66 -2.95
CA HIS A 278 -0.27 -10.05 -2.87
C HIS A 278 0.43 -10.90 -3.96
N PRO A 279 1.04 -12.04 -3.61
CA PRO A 279 1.77 -12.84 -4.59
C PRO A 279 0.88 -13.69 -5.50
N ASP A 280 -0.41 -13.87 -5.16
CA ASP A 280 -1.34 -14.56 -6.05
C ASP A 280 -1.60 -13.68 -7.27
N ASP A 281 -1.51 -14.26 -8.45
CA ASP A 281 -1.62 -13.56 -9.75
C ASP A 281 -0.55 -12.47 -9.97
N PHE A 282 0.58 -12.51 -9.25
CA PHE A 282 1.69 -11.57 -9.40
C PHE A 282 2.88 -12.26 -10.09
N ASP A 283 3.07 -11.95 -11.35
CA ASP A 283 4.24 -12.28 -12.15
C ASP A 283 4.74 -10.99 -12.82
N TRP A 284 5.93 -10.52 -12.43
CA TRP A 284 6.51 -9.31 -13.05
C TRP A 284 7.84 -9.64 -13.72
N THR A 285 7.88 -9.55 -15.04
CA THR A 285 9.10 -9.80 -15.80
C THR A 285 9.99 -8.56 -15.80
N LEU A 286 11.22 -8.71 -15.33
CA LEU A 286 12.28 -7.72 -15.45
C LEU A 286 13.24 -8.12 -16.57
N ASN A 287 13.31 -7.36 -17.65
CA ASN A 287 14.33 -7.48 -18.66
C ASN A 287 15.70 -7.00 -18.13
N PRO A 288 16.82 -7.32 -18.80
CA PRO A 288 18.13 -6.83 -18.41
C PRO A 288 18.17 -5.31 -18.23
N GLY A 289 18.60 -4.85 -17.05
CA GLY A 289 18.69 -3.45 -16.67
C GLY A 289 17.39 -2.83 -16.11
N GLU A 290 16.26 -3.50 -16.19
CA GLU A 290 15.00 -3.01 -15.62
C GLU A 290 14.93 -3.14 -14.11
N SER A 291 14.12 -2.29 -13.50
CA SER A 291 13.89 -2.26 -12.05
C SER A 291 12.40 -2.29 -11.73
N PHE A 292 12.07 -2.90 -10.59
CA PHE A 292 10.76 -2.89 -9.97
C PHE A 292 10.84 -2.20 -8.61
N ASP A 293 9.99 -1.21 -8.38
CA ASP A 293 9.84 -0.55 -7.09
C ASP A 293 8.60 -1.08 -6.37
N THR A 294 8.76 -1.54 -5.12
CA THR A 294 7.62 -1.95 -4.30
C THR A 294 6.90 -0.75 -3.70
N PRO A 295 5.58 -0.84 -3.41
CA PRO A 295 4.89 0.19 -2.63
C PRO A 295 5.50 0.38 -1.24
N GLU A 296 5.28 1.55 -0.66
CA GLU A 296 5.85 1.92 0.63
C GLU A 296 5.07 1.37 1.82
N VAL A 297 5.78 1.00 2.88
CA VAL A 297 5.23 0.71 4.22
C VAL A 297 5.63 1.82 5.18
N LEU A 298 4.68 2.40 5.90
CA LEU A 298 4.93 3.29 7.03
C LEU A 298 4.97 2.46 8.30
N MET A 299 6.06 2.59 9.06
CA MET A 299 6.28 1.87 10.32
C MET A 299 6.36 2.84 11.49
N SER A 300 5.61 2.59 12.55
CA SER A 300 5.72 3.34 13.81
C SER A 300 5.76 2.39 14.99
N CYS A 301 6.72 2.60 15.87
CA CYS A 301 6.82 1.91 17.16
C CYS A 301 6.48 2.89 18.28
N SER A 302 5.67 2.46 19.25
CA SER A 302 5.30 3.29 20.40
C SER A 302 5.18 2.45 21.66
N ALA A 303 5.76 2.93 22.76
CA ALA A 303 5.56 2.42 24.11
C ALA A 303 4.35 3.10 24.82
N GLU A 304 3.76 4.13 24.20
CA GLU A 304 2.59 4.86 24.69
C GLU A 304 1.27 4.26 24.16
N GLY A 305 1.27 2.98 23.83
CA GLY A 305 0.10 2.27 23.31
C GLY A 305 -0.34 2.69 21.91
N PHE A 306 -1.54 2.24 21.52
CA PHE A 306 -2.10 2.49 20.19
C PHE A 306 -2.32 3.97 19.90
N GLY A 307 -2.68 4.76 20.91
CA GLY A 307 -2.86 6.21 20.76
C GLY A 307 -1.57 6.93 20.38
N GLY A 308 -0.42 6.54 20.96
CA GLY A 308 0.90 7.07 20.58
C GLY A 308 1.25 6.76 19.13
N MET A 309 1.19 5.47 18.75
CA MET A 309 1.42 5.01 17.39
C MET A 309 0.49 5.68 16.37
N SER A 310 -0.80 5.78 16.70
CA SER A 310 -1.80 6.40 15.84
C SER A 310 -1.51 7.88 15.57
N ARG A 311 -1.15 8.65 16.61
CA ARG A 311 -0.76 10.06 16.45
C ARG A 311 0.46 10.23 15.55
N ASN A 312 1.48 9.38 15.72
CA ASN A 312 2.69 9.40 14.88
C ASN A 312 2.34 9.21 13.40
N LEU A 313 1.53 8.20 13.07
CA LEU A 313 1.09 7.94 11.69
C LEU A 313 0.20 9.06 11.17
N HIS A 314 -0.75 9.57 11.96
CA HIS A 314 -1.62 10.68 11.55
C HIS A 314 -0.83 11.96 11.25
N ASP A 315 0.17 12.28 12.06
CA ASP A 315 1.01 13.44 11.85
C ASP A 315 1.89 13.30 10.61
N LEU A 316 2.43 12.10 10.33
CA LEU A 316 3.14 11.85 9.09
C LEU A 316 2.19 11.96 7.88
N ILE A 317 1.02 11.31 7.91
CA ILE A 317 0.07 11.33 6.80
C ILE A 317 -0.36 12.75 6.50
N ARG A 318 -0.71 13.53 7.53
CA ARG A 318 -1.14 14.92 7.38
C ARG A 318 -0.06 15.79 6.76
N GLU A 319 1.20 15.65 7.23
CA GLU A 319 2.27 16.56 6.85
C GLU A 319 3.07 16.08 5.63
N ASN A 320 3.19 14.78 5.42
CA ASN A 320 4.13 14.19 4.47
C ASN A 320 3.50 13.22 3.45
N VAL A 321 2.16 13.07 3.46
CA VAL A 321 1.40 12.33 2.43
C VAL A 321 0.34 13.22 1.79
N CYS A 322 -0.49 13.91 2.60
CA CYS A 322 -1.48 14.84 2.09
C CYS A 322 -0.84 16.01 1.34
N ARG A 323 -1.44 16.38 0.20
CA ARG A 323 -0.96 17.44 -0.69
C ARG A 323 -2.07 18.46 -0.99
N GLY A 324 -1.71 19.52 -1.69
CA GLY A 324 -2.63 20.53 -2.16
C GLY A 324 -3.19 21.44 -1.06
N GLU A 325 -4.15 22.29 -1.45
CA GLU A 325 -4.71 23.31 -0.57
C GLU A 325 -5.45 22.75 0.65
N TRP A 326 -6.00 21.53 0.52
CA TRP A 326 -6.77 20.88 1.58
C TRP A 326 -5.91 20.21 2.66
N LYS A 327 -4.61 20.23 2.53
CA LYS A 327 -3.69 19.69 3.54
C LYS A 327 -3.95 20.30 4.94
N HIS A 328 -4.15 21.61 5.01
CA HIS A 328 -4.34 22.36 6.26
C HIS A 328 -5.70 23.02 6.39
N LYS A 329 -6.54 22.97 5.36
CA LYS A 329 -7.89 23.55 5.41
C LYS A 329 -8.90 22.58 6.04
N ARG A 330 -9.86 23.12 6.78
CA ARG A 330 -11.03 22.39 7.23
C ARG A 330 -11.84 21.90 6.01
N ARG A 331 -12.28 20.67 6.04
CA ARG A 331 -13.19 20.12 5.01
C ARG A 331 -14.55 20.79 5.11
N PRO A 332 -15.21 21.09 3.98
CA PRO A 332 -16.56 21.65 3.99
C PRO A 332 -17.58 20.65 4.53
N ILE A 333 -18.64 21.15 5.12
CA ILE A 333 -19.83 20.37 5.46
C ILE A 333 -20.52 20.01 4.15
N LEU A 334 -20.64 18.72 3.86
CA LEU A 334 -21.08 18.17 2.58
C LEU A 334 -22.46 17.53 2.69
N ILE A 335 -23.29 17.71 1.67
CA ILE A 335 -24.49 16.91 1.39
C ILE A 335 -24.38 16.28 0.00
N ASN A 336 -24.86 15.04 -0.12
CA ASN A 336 -24.94 14.30 -1.37
C ASN A 336 -26.42 13.94 -1.63
N ASN A 337 -26.88 13.96 -2.89
CA ASN A 337 -28.28 13.72 -3.20
C ASN A 337 -28.69 12.24 -3.29
N TRP A 338 -27.73 11.29 -3.31
CA TRP A 338 -28.03 9.89 -3.65
C TRP A 338 -29.20 9.31 -2.86
N GLU A 339 -29.12 9.27 -1.54
CA GLU A 339 -30.16 8.73 -0.68
C GLU A 339 -31.50 9.49 -0.75
N GLY A 340 -31.49 10.74 -1.22
CA GLY A 340 -32.69 11.56 -1.34
C GLY A 340 -33.41 11.43 -2.67
N THR A 341 -32.73 10.97 -3.72
CA THR A 341 -33.29 10.99 -5.09
C THR A 341 -32.99 9.77 -5.92
N TYR A 342 -31.91 9.03 -5.61
CA TYR A 342 -31.33 8.04 -6.51
C TYR A 342 -31.19 8.60 -7.94
N PHE A 343 -31.71 7.90 -8.96
CA PHE A 343 -31.68 8.35 -10.36
C PHE A 343 -32.79 9.37 -10.73
N ASP A 344 -33.78 9.58 -9.87
CA ASP A 344 -34.91 10.48 -10.13
C ASP A 344 -34.61 11.92 -9.71
N PHE A 345 -33.87 12.64 -10.54
CA PHE A 345 -33.58 14.05 -10.31
C PHE A 345 -33.45 14.85 -11.62
N THR A 346 -33.66 16.16 -11.49
CA THR A 346 -33.37 17.19 -12.47
C THR A 346 -32.50 18.27 -11.83
N GLY A 347 -31.90 19.16 -12.62
CA GLY A 347 -31.14 20.30 -12.07
C GLY A 347 -31.96 21.14 -11.11
N ASP A 348 -33.25 21.39 -11.40
CA ASP A 348 -34.15 22.18 -10.50
C ASP A 348 -34.36 21.47 -9.17
N LYS A 349 -34.56 20.14 -9.17
CA LYS A 349 -34.72 19.36 -7.94
C LYS A 349 -33.43 19.42 -7.08
N LEU A 350 -32.26 19.31 -7.72
CA LEU A 350 -30.97 19.42 -7.01
C LEU A 350 -30.74 20.80 -6.41
N VAL A 351 -31.04 21.87 -7.16
CA VAL A 351 -30.95 23.23 -6.67
C VAL A 351 -31.91 23.49 -5.50
N SER A 352 -33.12 22.91 -5.55
CA SER A 352 -34.08 23.00 -4.44
C SER A 352 -33.54 22.35 -3.15
N ILE A 353 -32.94 21.15 -3.26
CA ILE A 353 -32.29 20.46 -2.12
C ILE A 353 -31.14 21.30 -1.58
N ALA A 354 -30.28 21.81 -2.48
CA ALA A 354 -29.16 22.66 -2.10
C ALA A 354 -29.58 23.92 -1.39
N ALA A 355 -30.67 24.56 -1.84
CA ALA A 355 -31.21 25.79 -1.22
C ALA A 355 -31.68 25.55 0.22
N GLU A 356 -32.30 24.42 0.51
CA GLU A 356 -32.67 24.07 1.89
C GLU A 356 -31.44 23.70 2.73
N ALA A 357 -30.49 22.97 2.15
CA ALA A 357 -29.24 22.60 2.82
C ALA A 357 -28.39 23.85 3.19
N ALA A 358 -28.30 24.82 2.29
CA ALA A 358 -27.58 26.07 2.53
C ALA A 358 -28.10 26.83 3.76
N LYS A 359 -29.43 26.85 4.00
CA LYS A 359 -30.03 27.46 5.19
C LYS A 359 -29.59 26.80 6.49
N LEU A 360 -29.17 25.55 6.43
CA LEU A 360 -28.65 24.75 7.55
C LEU A 360 -27.12 24.84 7.71
N GLY A 361 -26.45 25.64 6.86
CA GLY A 361 -25.00 25.84 6.92
C GLY A 361 -24.18 24.75 6.21
N VAL A 362 -24.80 23.99 5.30
CA VAL A 362 -24.05 23.06 4.41
C VAL A 362 -23.27 23.88 3.38
N GLU A 363 -22.04 23.49 3.12
CA GLU A 363 -21.04 24.27 2.37
C GLU A 363 -20.69 23.68 1.00
N LEU A 364 -21.01 22.40 0.77
CA LEU A 364 -20.72 21.66 -0.47
C LEU A 364 -21.90 20.76 -0.82
N PHE A 365 -22.40 20.90 -2.05
CA PHE A 365 -23.40 20.01 -2.63
C PHE A 365 -22.74 19.08 -3.64
N VAL A 366 -22.90 17.76 -3.50
CA VAL A 366 -22.36 16.75 -4.41
C VAL A 366 -23.47 16.08 -5.18
N MET A 367 -23.46 16.24 -6.51
CA MET A 367 -24.32 15.50 -7.43
C MET A 367 -23.76 14.11 -7.62
N ASP A 368 -24.54 13.09 -7.24
CA ASP A 368 -24.17 11.67 -7.30
C ASP A 368 -24.50 11.04 -8.66
N ASP A 369 -24.48 9.70 -8.74
CA ASP A 369 -24.70 8.89 -9.94
C ASP A 369 -25.99 9.27 -10.71
N GLY A 370 -25.95 9.18 -12.05
CA GLY A 370 -27.11 9.40 -12.91
C GLY A 370 -27.16 10.72 -13.67
N TRP A 371 -26.10 11.55 -13.65
CA TRP A 371 -26.04 12.85 -14.34
C TRP A 371 -25.55 12.76 -15.80
N PHE A 372 -25.06 11.59 -16.25
CA PHE A 372 -24.35 11.39 -17.52
C PHE A 372 -25.04 10.36 -18.43
N GLY A 373 -24.77 10.43 -19.71
CA GLY A 373 -25.21 9.46 -20.72
C GLY A 373 -26.70 9.10 -20.61
N LYS A 374 -27.02 7.83 -20.72
CA LYS A 374 -28.36 7.26 -20.45
C LYS A 374 -28.39 6.52 -19.11
N ARG A 375 -27.81 7.15 -18.07
CA ARG A 375 -27.67 6.58 -16.73
C ARG A 375 -28.93 6.83 -15.89
N ASP A 376 -29.99 6.08 -16.13
CA ASP A 376 -31.26 6.16 -15.39
C ASP A 376 -31.51 4.94 -14.48
N SER A 377 -30.56 4.01 -14.46
CA SER A 377 -30.58 2.81 -13.62
C SER A 377 -29.17 2.25 -13.47
N ASP A 378 -28.99 1.27 -12.59
CA ASP A 378 -27.73 0.52 -12.43
C ASP A 378 -27.30 -0.27 -13.67
N ASN A 379 -28.18 -0.43 -14.68
CA ASN A 379 -27.98 -1.34 -15.80
C ASN A 379 -27.39 -0.67 -17.05
N SER A 380 -27.27 0.66 -17.08
CA SER A 380 -26.94 1.39 -18.31
C SER A 380 -26.00 2.57 -18.06
N GLY A 381 -25.37 3.04 -19.12
CA GLY A 381 -24.70 4.34 -19.24
C GLY A 381 -23.36 4.47 -18.52
N LEU A 382 -22.95 3.52 -17.67
CA LEU A 382 -21.65 3.64 -16.98
C LEU A 382 -20.50 3.52 -18.01
N GLY A 383 -19.60 4.50 -17.97
CA GLY A 383 -18.55 4.71 -18.99
C GLY A 383 -18.82 5.89 -19.93
N ASP A 384 -20.07 6.33 -20.03
CA ASP A 384 -20.51 7.42 -20.92
C ASP A 384 -20.36 8.78 -20.22
N TRP A 385 -19.12 9.20 -19.95
CA TRP A 385 -18.81 10.40 -19.17
C TRP A 385 -19.06 11.69 -19.98
N TYR A 386 -20.34 11.93 -20.34
CA TYR A 386 -20.82 13.19 -20.90
C TYR A 386 -22.17 13.57 -20.26
N PRO A 387 -22.39 14.88 -19.97
CA PRO A 387 -23.60 15.33 -19.26
C PRO A 387 -24.88 14.99 -20.01
N ASN A 388 -25.89 14.55 -19.26
CA ASN A 388 -27.26 14.41 -19.79
C ASN A 388 -28.05 15.71 -19.53
N GLU A 389 -27.86 16.68 -20.43
CA GLU A 389 -28.49 17.99 -20.31
C GLU A 389 -30.02 17.93 -20.44
N GLU A 390 -30.56 16.95 -21.18
CA GLU A 390 -32.01 16.73 -21.29
C GLU A 390 -32.60 16.37 -19.92
N LYS A 391 -31.99 15.43 -19.21
CA LYS A 391 -32.39 15.01 -17.87
C LYS A 391 -32.21 16.13 -16.84
N LEU A 392 -31.08 16.81 -16.87
CA LEU A 392 -30.78 17.91 -15.96
C LEU A 392 -31.66 19.14 -16.24
N GLY A 393 -32.09 19.35 -17.49
CA GLY A 393 -32.79 20.55 -17.93
C GLY A 393 -31.90 21.80 -17.99
N CYS A 394 -30.60 21.62 -17.87
CA CYS A 394 -29.58 22.69 -17.96
C CYS A 394 -28.19 22.07 -18.21
N THR A 395 -27.22 22.92 -18.54
CA THR A 395 -25.80 22.50 -18.62
C THR A 395 -25.20 22.28 -17.22
N LEU A 396 -24.10 21.50 -17.13
CA LEU A 396 -23.36 21.39 -15.86
C LEU A 396 -22.86 22.75 -15.35
N LYS A 397 -22.47 23.62 -16.26
CA LYS A 397 -22.02 24.98 -15.92
C LYS A 397 -23.14 25.76 -15.22
N GLU A 398 -24.33 25.81 -15.84
CA GLU A 398 -25.48 26.49 -15.27
C GLU A 398 -25.89 25.89 -13.93
N LEU A 399 -25.87 24.57 -13.77
CA LEU A 399 -26.15 23.89 -12.50
C LEU A 399 -25.15 24.31 -11.43
N GLY A 400 -23.84 24.23 -11.75
CA GLY A 400 -22.77 24.62 -10.82
C GLY A 400 -22.87 26.08 -10.40
N GLU A 401 -23.09 27.02 -11.34
CA GLU A 401 -23.26 28.44 -11.06
C GLU A 401 -24.49 28.70 -10.16
N ARG A 402 -25.61 27.99 -10.36
CA ARG A 402 -26.79 28.06 -9.50
C ARG A 402 -26.52 27.57 -8.07
N ILE A 403 -25.72 26.53 -7.90
CA ILE A 403 -25.30 26.06 -6.58
C ILE A 403 -24.35 27.08 -5.92
N GLU A 404 -23.40 27.64 -6.67
CA GLU A 404 -22.50 28.67 -6.15
C GLU A 404 -23.24 29.95 -5.74
N ALA A 405 -24.29 30.31 -6.45
CA ALA A 405 -25.15 31.45 -6.08
C ALA A 405 -25.85 31.27 -4.71
N LEU A 406 -25.96 30.06 -4.20
CA LEU A 406 -26.43 29.73 -2.85
C LEU A 406 -25.32 29.83 -1.78
N GLY A 407 -24.09 30.18 -2.17
CA GLY A 407 -22.93 30.23 -1.29
C GLY A 407 -22.29 28.84 -1.02
N MET A 408 -22.65 27.83 -1.79
CA MET A 408 -22.13 26.46 -1.67
C MET A 408 -21.12 26.17 -2.79
N LYS A 409 -20.23 25.24 -2.53
CA LYS A 409 -19.39 24.62 -3.57
C LYS A 409 -20.17 23.52 -4.29
N PHE A 410 -19.76 23.21 -5.53
CA PHE A 410 -20.33 22.13 -6.32
C PHE A 410 -19.34 20.97 -6.48
N GLY A 411 -19.81 19.75 -6.31
CA GLY A 411 -19.07 18.51 -6.49
C GLY A 411 -19.82 17.51 -7.35
N ILE A 412 -19.09 16.53 -7.87
CA ILE A 412 -19.61 15.54 -8.82
C ILE A 412 -19.08 14.13 -8.51
N TRP A 413 -19.85 13.10 -8.87
CA TRP A 413 -19.53 11.70 -8.72
C TRP A 413 -18.99 11.08 -10.02
N PHE A 414 -18.00 10.19 -9.88
CA PHE A 414 -17.48 9.31 -10.95
C PHE A 414 -17.23 7.90 -10.43
N GLU A 415 -17.32 6.92 -11.31
CA GLU A 415 -16.88 5.52 -11.13
C GLU A 415 -16.17 5.05 -12.42
N PRO A 416 -14.98 5.60 -12.73
CA PRO A 416 -14.39 5.47 -14.06
C PRO A 416 -13.77 4.11 -14.36
N GLU A 417 -13.52 3.27 -13.36
CA GLU A 417 -13.01 1.91 -13.58
C GLU A 417 -14.05 0.94 -14.11
N CYS A 418 -15.32 1.33 -14.08
CA CYS A 418 -16.43 0.45 -14.40
C CYS A 418 -17.15 0.87 -15.69
N ILE A 419 -17.75 -0.10 -16.37
CA ILE A 419 -18.49 0.09 -17.61
C ILE A 419 -19.75 -0.78 -17.63
N SER A 420 -20.86 -0.28 -18.18
CA SER A 420 -22.07 -1.06 -18.44
C SER A 420 -22.03 -1.64 -19.85
N GLU A 421 -22.53 -2.89 -20.03
CA GLU A 421 -22.74 -3.45 -21.38
C GLU A 421 -23.67 -2.56 -22.22
N ASP A 422 -24.69 -1.95 -21.58
CA ASP A 422 -25.55 -0.94 -22.19
C ASP A 422 -24.97 0.46 -21.99
N SER A 423 -23.86 0.75 -22.65
CA SER A 423 -23.24 2.07 -22.77
C SER A 423 -22.75 2.30 -24.19
N ASP A 424 -22.59 3.55 -24.58
CA ASP A 424 -22.02 3.89 -25.87
C ASP A 424 -20.53 3.51 -25.94
N LEU A 425 -19.82 3.65 -24.80
CA LEU A 425 -18.43 3.22 -24.69
C LEU A 425 -18.26 1.72 -24.93
N TYR A 426 -19.08 0.88 -24.30
CA TYR A 426 -18.97 -0.58 -24.49
C TYR A 426 -19.33 -0.99 -25.92
N ARG A 427 -20.32 -0.36 -26.53
CA ARG A 427 -20.67 -0.60 -27.94
C ARG A 427 -19.53 -0.24 -28.90
N ALA A 428 -18.76 0.80 -28.58
CA ALA A 428 -17.61 1.22 -29.38
C ALA A 428 -16.36 0.36 -29.13
N HIS A 429 -16.13 -0.03 -27.87
CA HIS A 429 -14.92 -0.72 -27.42
C HIS A 429 -15.24 -1.88 -26.44
N PRO A 430 -15.90 -2.96 -26.91
CA PRO A 430 -16.20 -4.10 -26.04
C PRO A 430 -14.93 -4.83 -25.56
N ASP A 431 -13.83 -4.68 -26.27
CA ASP A 431 -12.50 -5.23 -25.95
C ASP A 431 -11.77 -4.49 -24.83
N TRP A 432 -12.30 -3.36 -24.36
CA TRP A 432 -11.73 -2.61 -23.24
C TRP A 432 -12.15 -3.14 -21.87
N ALA A 433 -13.18 -3.98 -21.83
CA ALA A 433 -13.60 -4.63 -20.60
C ALA A 433 -12.72 -5.85 -20.29
N VAL A 434 -12.32 -6.00 -19.02
CA VAL A 434 -11.64 -7.21 -18.53
C VAL A 434 -12.57 -8.40 -18.70
N GLN A 435 -12.19 -9.35 -19.55
CA GLN A 435 -12.99 -10.55 -19.85
C GLN A 435 -12.14 -11.69 -20.41
N ILE A 436 -12.53 -12.92 -20.09
CA ILE A 436 -11.89 -14.11 -20.62
C ILE A 436 -12.53 -14.45 -21.98
N PRO A 437 -11.76 -14.57 -23.09
CA PRO A 437 -12.29 -14.89 -24.41
C PRO A 437 -13.16 -16.14 -24.40
N GLY A 438 -14.37 -16.04 -25.01
CA GLY A 438 -15.34 -17.14 -25.10
C GLY A 438 -16.12 -17.42 -23.82
N ARG A 439 -15.98 -16.62 -22.79
CA ARG A 439 -16.72 -16.71 -21.53
C ARG A 439 -17.55 -15.44 -21.31
N LYS A 440 -18.79 -15.58 -20.80
CA LYS A 440 -19.53 -14.41 -20.33
C LYS A 440 -18.87 -13.88 -19.06
N PRO A 441 -18.60 -12.56 -18.96
CA PRO A 441 -17.98 -11.98 -17.78
C PRO A 441 -18.91 -12.03 -16.55
N ASN A 442 -18.32 -12.09 -15.37
CA ASN A 442 -19.07 -11.97 -14.13
C ASN A 442 -19.51 -10.52 -13.91
N LEU A 443 -20.78 -10.34 -13.58
CA LEU A 443 -21.33 -9.04 -13.24
C LEU A 443 -21.35 -8.82 -11.72
N SER A 444 -21.08 -7.60 -11.31
CA SER A 444 -21.37 -7.10 -9.97
C SER A 444 -22.02 -5.73 -10.14
N ARG A 445 -23.19 -5.50 -9.55
CA ARG A 445 -24.04 -4.31 -9.80
C ARG A 445 -24.29 -4.03 -11.29
N ASN A 446 -24.42 -5.10 -12.09
CA ASN A 446 -24.59 -5.03 -13.56
C ASN A 446 -23.44 -4.31 -14.30
N GLN A 447 -22.24 -4.30 -13.72
CA GLN A 447 -21.07 -3.61 -14.22
C GLN A 447 -19.97 -4.60 -14.62
N LEU A 448 -19.15 -4.19 -15.60
CA LEU A 448 -17.87 -4.77 -15.97
C LEU A 448 -16.76 -3.82 -15.51
N ILE A 449 -15.51 -4.29 -15.55
CA ILE A 449 -14.30 -3.50 -15.26
C ILE A 449 -13.61 -3.17 -16.57
N LEU A 450 -13.13 -1.94 -16.71
CA LEU A 450 -12.22 -1.55 -17.78
C LEU A 450 -10.80 -2.06 -17.51
N ASP A 451 -10.11 -2.44 -18.57
CA ASP A 451 -8.71 -2.88 -18.50
C ASP A 451 -7.77 -1.66 -18.43
N PHE A 452 -7.50 -1.18 -17.23
CA PHE A 452 -6.59 -0.07 -16.99
C PHE A 452 -5.10 -0.42 -17.14
N SER A 453 -4.73 -1.64 -17.52
CA SER A 453 -3.37 -1.94 -17.96
C SER A 453 -3.10 -1.37 -19.37
N ARG A 454 -4.14 -1.03 -20.11
CA ARG A 454 -4.10 -0.45 -21.46
C ARG A 454 -3.95 1.08 -21.42
N GLU A 455 -2.98 1.59 -22.16
CA GLU A 455 -2.72 3.03 -22.26
C GLU A 455 -3.88 3.78 -22.93
N ASP A 456 -4.48 3.21 -23.99
CA ASP A 456 -5.62 3.80 -24.70
C ASP A 456 -6.87 3.96 -23.82
N VAL A 457 -7.10 3.04 -22.87
CA VAL A 457 -8.17 3.15 -21.88
C VAL A 457 -7.87 4.27 -20.87
N GLN A 458 -6.62 4.33 -20.38
CA GLN A 458 -6.19 5.37 -19.44
C GLN A 458 -6.34 6.76 -20.08
N GLU A 459 -5.84 6.94 -21.30
CA GLU A 459 -5.91 8.22 -22.03
C GLU A 459 -7.35 8.66 -22.24
N TYR A 460 -8.22 7.76 -22.70
CA TYR A 460 -9.64 8.06 -22.89
C TYR A 460 -10.32 8.54 -21.61
N ILE A 461 -10.12 7.83 -20.50
CA ILE A 461 -10.74 8.20 -19.21
C ILE A 461 -10.20 9.54 -18.71
N ILE A 462 -8.90 9.76 -18.79
CA ILE A 462 -8.28 11.06 -18.43
C ILE A 462 -8.89 12.20 -19.25
N GLU A 463 -9.00 12.03 -20.58
CA GLU A 463 -9.59 13.03 -21.46
C GLU A 463 -11.04 13.33 -21.10
N ARG A 464 -11.88 12.30 -20.91
CA ARG A 464 -13.30 12.46 -20.60
C ARG A 464 -13.55 13.13 -19.27
N LEU A 465 -12.86 12.67 -18.22
CA LEU A 465 -13.02 13.26 -16.89
C LEU A 465 -12.52 14.72 -16.88
N SER A 466 -11.38 14.99 -17.51
CA SER A 466 -10.85 16.35 -17.64
C SER A 466 -11.84 17.28 -18.34
N ALA A 467 -12.42 16.83 -19.45
CA ALA A 467 -13.42 17.63 -20.18
C ALA A 467 -14.65 17.97 -19.32
N VAL A 468 -15.13 17.03 -18.49
CA VAL A 468 -16.22 17.29 -17.56
C VAL A 468 -15.81 18.28 -16.48
N LEU A 469 -14.63 18.08 -15.86
CA LEU A 469 -14.14 18.93 -14.78
C LEU A 469 -13.89 20.36 -15.24
N ASP A 470 -13.46 20.56 -16.49
CA ASP A 470 -13.23 21.88 -17.09
C ASP A 470 -14.53 22.56 -17.52
N SER A 471 -15.64 21.83 -17.66
CA SER A 471 -16.92 22.35 -18.18
C SER A 471 -17.74 23.14 -17.17
N ALA A 472 -17.45 23.03 -15.86
CA ALA A 472 -18.27 23.64 -14.79
C ALA A 472 -17.41 23.96 -13.56
N PRO A 473 -17.89 24.79 -12.61
CA PRO A 473 -17.16 25.13 -11.38
C PRO A 473 -17.16 23.97 -10.37
N ILE A 474 -16.55 22.85 -10.75
CA ILE A 474 -16.47 21.65 -9.92
C ILE A 474 -15.26 21.74 -9.00
N SER A 475 -15.49 21.66 -7.69
CA SER A 475 -14.45 21.79 -6.66
C SER A 475 -14.25 20.53 -5.81
N TYR A 476 -15.03 19.49 -6.07
CA TYR A 476 -14.96 18.20 -5.35
C TYR A 476 -15.35 17.05 -6.28
N VAL A 477 -14.60 15.95 -6.17
CA VAL A 477 -14.91 14.69 -6.87
C VAL A 477 -15.15 13.62 -5.83
N LYS A 478 -16.32 12.97 -5.90
CA LYS A 478 -16.56 11.67 -5.26
C LYS A 478 -16.14 10.60 -6.26
N TRP A 479 -15.02 9.97 -6.02
CA TRP A 479 -14.54 8.85 -6.81
C TRP A 479 -14.99 7.54 -6.15
N ASP A 480 -15.91 6.84 -6.80
CA ASP A 480 -16.50 5.62 -6.29
C ASP A 480 -15.88 4.39 -6.96
N PHE A 481 -15.98 3.22 -6.31
CA PHE A 481 -15.55 1.93 -6.85
C PHE A 481 -16.39 0.81 -6.21
N ASN A 482 -17.48 0.42 -6.88
CA ASN A 482 -18.55 -0.39 -6.28
C ASN A 482 -18.45 -1.88 -6.50
N ARG A 483 -17.37 -2.39 -7.11
CA ARG A 483 -17.20 -3.82 -7.33
C ARG A 483 -15.77 -4.28 -7.13
N SER A 484 -15.61 -5.56 -6.78
CA SER A 484 -14.33 -6.24 -6.83
C SER A 484 -13.98 -6.66 -8.25
N ILE A 485 -12.69 -6.71 -8.58
CA ILE A 485 -12.19 -7.18 -9.88
C ILE A 485 -12.21 -8.70 -9.90
N CYS A 486 -12.76 -9.25 -10.97
CA CYS A 486 -12.75 -10.67 -11.31
C CYS A 486 -12.51 -10.82 -12.82
N ASP A 487 -12.53 -12.07 -13.31
CA ASP A 487 -12.24 -12.38 -14.73
C ASP A 487 -10.83 -11.95 -15.18
N LYS A 488 -9.87 -11.90 -14.25
CA LYS A 488 -8.46 -11.66 -14.56
C LYS A 488 -7.91 -12.75 -15.49
N PHE A 489 -7.00 -12.39 -16.39
CA PHE A 489 -6.40 -13.29 -17.38
C PHE A 489 -4.89 -13.05 -17.52
#